data_88a96338a6f102237f1cf247d43d3c97
#
_entry.id   88a96338a6f102237f1cf247d43d3c97
#
_cell.length_a   1.000
_cell.length_b   1.000
_cell.length_c   1.000
_cell.angle_alpha   90.00
_cell.angle_beta   90.00
_cell.angle_gamma   90.00
#
_symmetry.space_group_name_H-M   'P 1'
#
loop_
_entity.id
_entity.type
_entity.pdbx_description
1 polymer ?
#
loop_
_entity_poly.entity_id
_entity_poly.type
_entity_poly.pdbx_seq_one_letter_code
_entity_poly.pdbx_strand_id
1 'polypeptide(L)' 'MQEQKRDFSKFGKSFQESLCHLMLDDRPFADQIFEVFDVNFLELTHLRVFVKKIQQYKKKYGIHPTRKIMTSIMRTE' A
#
# COMPACT_ATOMS: atom_id res chain seq x y z
N MET A 1 -13.82 -4.23 -27.16
CA MET A 1 -13.37 -3.48 -26.02
C MET A 1 -12.50 -4.33 -25.11
N GLN A 2 -11.55 -3.75 -24.58
CA GLN A 2 -10.65 -4.49 -23.72
C GLN A 2 -11.26 -4.69 -22.36
N GLU A 3 -10.87 -5.76 -21.76
CA GLU A 3 -11.39 -6.00 -20.45
C GLU A 3 -10.77 -5.07 -19.42
N GLN A 4 -11.45 -4.99 -18.33
CA GLN A 4 -11.00 -4.17 -17.21
C GLN A 4 -9.94 -4.93 -16.43
N LYS A 5 -8.79 -4.34 -16.32
CA LYS A 5 -7.79 -4.87 -15.41
C LYS A 5 -8.10 -4.40 -14.02
N ARG A 6 -7.98 -5.32 -13.07
CA ARG A 6 -8.23 -4.98 -11.69
C ARG A 6 -6.96 -4.60 -10.98
N ASP A 7 -6.20 -3.75 -11.63
CA ASP A 7 -4.97 -3.23 -11.05
C ASP A 7 -4.82 -1.78 -11.46
N PHE A 8 -3.75 -1.17 -11.01
CA PHE A 8 -3.51 0.25 -11.22
C PHE A 8 -2.43 0.52 -12.25
N SER A 9 -2.02 -0.49 -13.01
CA SER A 9 -0.92 -0.31 -13.94
C SER A 9 -1.21 0.76 -14.98
N LYS A 10 -2.47 0.86 -15.41
CA LYS A 10 -2.84 1.85 -16.43
C LYS A 10 -2.78 3.29 -15.93
N PHE A 11 -2.71 3.48 -14.63
CA PHE A 11 -2.65 4.83 -14.06
C PHE A 11 -1.23 5.32 -13.87
N GLY A 12 -0.25 4.43 -14.06
CA GLY A 12 1.14 4.81 -14.03
C GLY A 12 1.77 4.75 -12.66
N LYS A 13 3.08 4.94 -12.68
CA LYS A 13 3.88 4.78 -11.48
C LYS A 13 3.58 5.84 -10.43
N SER A 14 3.43 7.09 -10.87
CA SER A 14 3.19 8.18 -9.92
C SER A 14 1.90 7.99 -9.15
N PHE A 15 0.86 7.52 -9.84
CA PHE A 15 -0.41 7.24 -9.18
C PHE A 15 -0.24 6.19 -8.09
N GLN A 16 0.46 5.11 -8.43
CA GLN A 16 0.65 4.02 -7.49
C GLN A 16 1.44 4.45 -6.27
N GLU A 17 2.47 5.26 -6.48
CA GLU A 17 3.26 5.79 -5.37
C GLU A 17 2.44 6.71 -4.48
N SER A 18 1.65 7.58 -5.09
CA SER A 18 0.79 8.48 -4.34
C SER A 18 -0.23 7.72 -3.52
N LEU A 19 -0.80 6.67 -4.09
CA LEU A 19 -1.77 5.84 -3.39
C LEU A 19 -1.15 5.20 -2.17
N CYS A 20 0.07 4.68 -2.31
CA CYS A 20 0.75 4.03 -1.19
C CYS A 20 1.08 5.03 -0.09
N HIS A 21 1.49 6.24 -0.45
CA HIS A 21 1.74 7.28 0.54
C HIS A 21 0.46 7.63 1.30
N LEU A 22 -0.65 7.68 0.59
CA LEU A 22 -1.93 7.98 1.21
C LEU A 22 -2.34 6.87 2.16
N MET A 23 -2.09 5.62 1.79
CA MET A 23 -2.37 4.49 2.66
C MET A 23 -1.59 4.57 3.96
N LEU A 24 -0.42 5.19 3.92
CA LEU A 24 0.38 5.35 5.13
C LEU A 24 -0.03 6.56 5.93
N ASP A 25 -0.26 7.70 5.25
CA ASP A 25 -0.45 8.97 5.93
C ASP A 25 -1.89 9.21 6.37
N ASP A 26 -2.85 8.63 5.67
CA ASP A 26 -4.28 8.86 5.95
C ASP A 26 -4.87 7.58 6.50
N ARG A 27 -4.93 7.48 7.82
CA ARG A 27 -5.39 6.27 8.48
C ARG A 27 -6.85 5.91 8.15
N PRO A 28 -7.79 6.87 8.17
CA PRO A 28 -9.16 6.50 7.81
C PRO A 28 -9.27 5.95 6.39
N PHE A 29 -8.52 6.53 5.46
CA PHE A 29 -8.49 6.03 4.10
C PHE A 29 -7.92 4.62 4.06
N ALA A 30 -6.82 4.38 4.78
CA ALA A 30 -6.20 3.06 4.80
C ALA A 30 -7.15 2.02 5.37
N ASP A 31 -7.84 2.35 6.45
CA ASP A 31 -8.76 1.41 7.07
C ASP A 31 -9.86 0.99 6.11
N GLN A 32 -10.33 1.93 5.30
CA GLN A 32 -11.38 1.62 4.34
C GLN A 32 -10.87 0.83 3.15
N ILE A 33 -9.72 1.24 2.61
CA ILE A 33 -9.26 0.62 1.38
C ILE A 33 -8.71 -0.78 1.61
N PHE A 34 -8.15 -1.04 2.79
CA PHE A 34 -7.57 -2.35 3.05
C PHE A 34 -8.62 -3.45 3.10
N GLU A 35 -9.88 -3.10 3.26
CA GLU A 35 -10.93 -4.10 3.24
C GLU A 35 -11.15 -4.69 1.85
N VAL A 36 -10.81 -3.94 0.83
CA VAL A 36 -11.04 -4.36 -0.55
C VAL A 36 -9.78 -4.40 -1.38
N PHE A 37 -8.65 -4.02 -0.79
CA PHE A 37 -7.41 -3.87 -1.54
C PHE A 37 -6.66 -5.19 -1.65
N ASP A 38 -6.17 -5.45 -2.86
CA ASP A 38 -5.31 -6.60 -3.12
C ASP A 38 -3.96 -6.04 -3.57
N VAL A 39 -2.88 -6.48 -2.94
CA VAL A 39 -1.55 -5.99 -3.29
C VAL A 39 -1.22 -6.23 -4.76
N ASN A 40 -1.88 -7.20 -5.37
CA ASN A 40 -1.67 -7.47 -6.80
C ASN A 40 -2.25 -6.39 -7.70
N PHE A 41 -3.02 -5.46 -7.15
CA PHE A 41 -3.45 -4.29 -7.91
C PHE A 41 -2.27 -3.39 -8.27
N LEU A 42 -1.18 -3.45 -7.51
CA LEU A 42 0.00 -2.65 -7.77
C LEU A 42 0.92 -3.39 -8.72
N GLU A 43 1.43 -2.65 -9.69
CA GLU A 43 2.34 -3.21 -10.67
C GLU A 43 3.76 -3.31 -10.14
N LEU A 44 4.16 -2.32 -9.34
CA LEU A 44 5.54 -2.19 -8.90
C LEU A 44 5.78 -3.06 -7.67
N THR A 45 6.79 -3.93 -7.77
CA THR A 45 7.09 -4.88 -6.71
C THR A 45 7.39 -4.21 -5.38
N HIS A 46 8.17 -3.13 -5.41
CA HIS A 46 8.53 -2.47 -4.16
C HIS A 46 7.32 -1.85 -3.47
N LEU A 47 6.30 -1.45 -4.23
CA LEU A 47 5.09 -0.93 -3.63
C LEU A 47 4.23 -2.04 -3.05
N ARG A 48 4.25 -3.23 -3.67
CA ARG A 48 3.58 -4.38 -3.09
C ARG A 48 4.17 -4.72 -1.74
N VAL A 49 5.49 -4.71 -1.65
CA VAL A 49 6.17 -4.98 -0.39
C VAL A 49 5.80 -3.92 0.65
N PHE A 50 5.80 -2.67 0.23
CA PHE A 50 5.47 -1.55 1.12
C PHE A 50 4.10 -1.74 1.75
N VAL A 51 3.10 -2.02 0.94
CA VAL A 51 1.73 -2.19 1.45
C VAL A 51 1.63 -3.43 2.33
N LYS A 52 2.28 -4.52 1.93
CA LYS A 52 2.28 -5.72 2.77
C LYS A 52 2.88 -5.45 4.14
N LYS A 53 3.93 -4.65 4.20
CA LYS A 53 4.55 -4.31 5.48
C LYS A 53 3.60 -3.51 6.35
N ILE A 54 2.85 -2.58 5.75
CA ILE A 54 1.85 -1.83 6.51
C ILE A 54 0.81 -2.78 7.10
N GLN A 55 0.30 -3.68 6.28
CA GLN A 55 -0.72 -4.62 6.73
C GLN A 55 -0.21 -5.55 7.82
N GLN A 56 1.01 -6.05 7.66
CA GLN A 56 1.61 -6.92 8.65
C GLN A 56 1.81 -6.21 9.98
N TYR A 57 2.23 -4.97 9.93
CA TYR A 57 2.43 -4.19 11.13
C TYR A 57 1.11 -3.97 11.86
N LYS A 58 0.07 -3.60 11.13
CA LYS A 58 -1.24 -3.40 11.73
C LYS A 58 -1.76 -4.68 12.37
N LYS A 59 -1.54 -5.80 11.70
CA LYS A 59 -2.01 -7.08 12.22
C LYS A 59 -1.25 -7.48 13.48
N LYS A 60 0.05 -7.24 13.48
CA LYS A 60 0.90 -7.66 14.60
C LYS A 60 0.72 -6.78 15.83
N TYR A 61 0.63 -5.48 15.63
CA TYR A 61 0.61 -4.53 16.74
C TYR A 61 -0.74 -3.88 16.99
N GLY A 62 -1.67 -4.06 16.08
CA GLY A 62 -3.00 -3.48 16.25
C GLY A 62 -3.07 -1.98 16.05
N ILE A 63 -2.01 -1.37 15.54
CA ILE A 63 -1.99 0.06 15.28
C ILE A 63 -1.42 0.31 13.89
N HIS A 64 -1.75 1.47 13.35
CA HIS A 64 -1.27 1.88 12.05
C HIS A 64 0.17 2.40 12.17
N PRO A 65 1.10 1.97 11.31
CA PRO A 65 2.47 2.45 11.40
C PRO A 65 2.58 3.92 11.00
N THR A 66 3.56 4.60 11.57
CA THR A 66 3.87 5.96 11.16
C THR A 66 4.85 5.91 10.00
N ARG A 67 5.02 7.06 9.33
CA ARG A 67 6.00 7.16 8.26
C ARG A 67 7.40 6.81 8.77
N LYS A 68 7.73 7.25 9.97
CA LYS A 68 9.03 6.97 10.55
C LYS A 68 9.23 5.48 10.77
N ILE A 69 8.20 4.81 11.29
CA ILE A 69 8.25 3.37 11.51
C ILE A 69 8.42 2.64 10.20
N MET A 70 7.67 3.03 9.17
CA MET A 70 7.78 2.37 7.87
C MET A 70 9.15 2.58 7.25
N THR A 71 9.74 3.75 7.42
CA THR A 71 11.08 4.00 6.92
C THR A 71 12.07 3.03 7.56
N SER A 72 11.95 2.83 8.86
CA SER A 72 12.82 1.91 9.58
C SER A 72 12.64 0.47 9.10
N ILE A 73 11.38 0.04 8.93
CA ILE A 73 11.09 -1.31 8.47
C ILE A 73 11.68 -1.55 7.09
N MET A 74 11.47 -0.62 6.18
CA MET A 74 11.93 -0.80 4.81
C MET A 74 13.44 -0.78 4.69
N ARG A 75 14.11 -0.10 5.62
CA ARG A 75 15.58 -0.05 5.58
C ARG A 75 16.22 -1.34 6.03
N THR A 76 15.53 -2.14 6.81
CA THR A 76 16.09 -3.40 7.30
C THR A 76 15.81 -4.55 6.36
N GLU A 77 15.10 -4.32 5.28
CA GLU A 77 14.78 -5.37 4.30
C GLU A 77 15.89 -5.57 3.25
#